data_bf92c8fb48012dece6ed1a0b4ac6dcc8
#
_entry.id   bf92c8fb48012dece6ed1a0b4ac6dcc8
#
_cell.length_a   1.000
_cell.length_b   1.000
_cell.length_c   1.000
_cell.angle_alpha   90.00
_cell.angle_beta   90.00
_cell.angle_gamma   90.00
#
_symmetry.space_group_name_H-M   'P 1'
#
loop_
_entity.id
_entity.type
_entity.pdbx_description
1 polymer ?
#
loop_
_entity_poly.entity_id
_entity_poly.type
_entity_poly.pdbx_seq_one_letter_code
_entity_poly.pdbx_strand_id
1 'polypeptide(L)'
;MREYVEIGIGREARKAYDLDDIALVPKRRTRSSKDVDTSWHIDAYTFDIPLIARPTDALASPEFVIEMGKQGGLAVIDAEGLWGRHASFEDAVQEVLQASAPSAEGQEMTPADFVTKATARIAALQRLHAAELDTDLLSERIAQIRDAGVTVAVRVSPQHARELAPIVIKAGAELLFIQGSTVSACLLYTSPSPRDS
;
A
#
# COMPACT_ATOMS: atom_id res chain seq x y z
N MET A 1 11.87 -31.64 5.07
CA MET A 1 12.19 -31.94 3.66
C MET A 1 11.68 -30.77 2.84
N ARG A 2 12.50 -30.18 1.98
CA ARG A 2 12.03 -29.08 1.10
C ARG A 2 11.38 -29.71 -0.12
N GLU A 3 10.14 -29.37 -0.38
CA GLU A 3 9.40 -29.90 -1.53
C GLU A 3 9.65 -29.00 -2.74
N TYR A 4 10.15 -29.61 -3.82
CA TYR A 4 10.37 -28.95 -5.10
C TYR A 4 9.38 -29.51 -6.11
N VAL A 5 8.88 -28.63 -6.96
CA VAL A 5 7.94 -28.97 -8.03
C VAL A 5 8.60 -28.64 -9.36
N GLU A 6 8.54 -29.56 -10.31
CA GLU A 6 8.99 -29.30 -11.67
C GLU A 6 8.03 -28.34 -12.37
N ILE A 7 8.56 -27.20 -12.86
CA ILE A 7 7.77 -26.14 -13.51
C ILE A 7 8.09 -25.99 -15.00
N GLY A 8 8.85 -26.92 -15.55
CA GLY A 8 9.25 -26.96 -16.96
C GLY A 8 10.44 -27.90 -17.14
N ILE A 9 10.82 -28.17 -18.37
CA ILE A 9 11.90 -29.12 -18.67
C ILE A 9 13.19 -28.68 -17.97
N GLY A 10 13.61 -29.47 -16.97
CA GLY A 10 14.82 -29.23 -16.19
C GLY A 10 14.79 -28.00 -15.28
N ARG A 11 13.60 -27.48 -14.94
CA ARG A 11 13.43 -26.37 -14.01
C ARG A 11 12.58 -26.78 -12.81
N GLU A 12 13.12 -26.55 -11.63
CA GLU A 12 12.45 -26.82 -10.38
C GLU A 12 12.17 -25.51 -9.64
N ALA A 13 10.99 -25.40 -9.04
CA ALA A 13 10.64 -24.31 -8.13
C ALA A 13 10.30 -24.87 -6.75
N ARG A 14 10.51 -24.06 -5.74
CA ARG A 14 10.06 -24.37 -4.39
C ARG A 14 8.55 -24.20 -4.32
N LYS A 15 7.86 -25.18 -3.74
CA LYS A 15 6.43 -25.04 -3.45
C LYS A 15 6.22 -23.86 -2.50
N ALA A 16 5.36 -22.94 -2.87
CA ALA A 16 4.85 -21.87 -2.05
C ALA A 16 3.44 -22.23 -1.55
N TYR A 17 3.06 -21.68 -0.42
CA TYR A 17 1.75 -21.87 0.20
C TYR A 17 1.11 -20.51 0.41
N ASP A 18 -0.18 -20.41 0.15
CA ASP A 18 -0.98 -19.27 0.56
C ASP A 18 -1.29 -19.36 2.06
N LEU A 19 -1.72 -18.24 2.65
CA LEU A 19 -2.08 -18.20 4.08
C LEU A 19 -3.22 -19.16 4.42
N ASP A 20 -4.11 -19.43 3.47
CA ASP A 20 -5.22 -20.39 3.61
C ASP A 20 -4.76 -21.86 3.61
N ASP A 21 -3.55 -22.14 3.11
CA ASP A 21 -2.97 -23.47 3.06
C ASP A 21 -2.19 -23.84 4.33
N ILE A 22 -1.99 -22.90 5.24
CA ILE A 22 -1.13 -23.08 6.42
C ILE A 22 -1.89 -22.78 7.71
N ALA A 23 -1.48 -23.46 8.78
CA ALA A 23 -1.94 -23.17 10.14
C ALA A 23 -0.76 -23.08 11.09
N LEU A 24 -0.86 -22.17 12.08
CA LEU A 24 0.13 -22.07 13.14
C LEU A 24 -0.08 -23.21 14.14
N VAL A 25 0.93 -24.08 14.28
CA VAL A 25 0.93 -25.15 15.27
C VAL A 25 1.73 -24.70 16.48
N PRO A 26 1.12 -24.61 17.66
CA PRO A 26 1.83 -24.24 18.88
C PRO A 26 2.94 -25.24 19.19
N LYS A 27 4.19 -24.76 19.29
CA LYS A 27 5.34 -25.61 19.58
C LYS A 27 5.74 -25.60 21.05
N ARG A 28 5.51 -24.51 21.74
CA ARG A 28 5.82 -24.32 23.17
C ARG A 28 4.69 -23.59 23.88
N ARG A 29 4.51 -23.87 25.20
CA ARG A 29 3.73 -22.99 26.07
C ARG A 29 4.61 -21.81 26.45
N THR A 30 4.23 -20.62 26.04
CA THR A 30 4.79 -19.37 26.54
C THR A 30 4.20 -19.09 27.92
N ARG A 31 5.02 -18.82 28.91
CA ARG A 31 4.55 -18.55 30.29
C ARG A 31 4.02 -17.13 30.44
N SER A 32 4.55 -16.18 29.64
CA SER A 32 4.14 -14.78 29.65
C SER A 32 4.24 -14.20 28.25
N SER A 33 3.30 -13.34 27.88
CA SER A 33 3.38 -12.56 26.63
C SER A 33 4.56 -11.58 26.62
N LYS A 34 5.05 -11.20 27.80
CA LYS A 34 6.23 -10.33 27.96
C LYS A 34 7.55 -10.99 27.55
N ASP A 35 7.57 -12.32 27.46
CA ASP A 35 8.75 -13.10 27.06
C ASP A 35 8.81 -13.30 25.52
N VAL A 36 7.86 -12.74 24.79
CA VAL A 36 7.79 -12.84 23.33
C VAL A 36 8.44 -11.63 22.70
N ASP A 37 9.52 -11.85 21.96
CA ASP A 37 10.11 -10.84 21.09
C ASP A 37 9.37 -10.83 19.75
N THR A 38 8.73 -9.71 19.43
CA THR A 38 8.00 -9.48 18.18
C THR A 38 8.77 -8.59 17.21
N SER A 39 9.99 -8.19 17.56
CA SER A 39 10.81 -7.35 16.71
C SER A 39 11.14 -8.04 15.37
N TRP A 40 11.27 -7.26 14.32
CA TRP A 40 11.65 -7.73 13.01
C TRP A 40 12.59 -6.75 12.34
N HIS A 41 13.34 -7.21 11.34
CA HIS A 41 14.41 -6.45 10.70
C HIS A 41 14.21 -6.40 9.19
N ILE A 42 14.40 -5.22 8.62
CA ILE A 42 14.59 -5.01 7.19
C ILE A 42 15.94 -4.32 7.02
N ASP A 43 16.94 -5.05 6.54
CA ASP A 43 18.30 -4.55 6.37
C ASP A 43 18.81 -3.87 7.65
N ALA A 44 19.08 -2.58 7.64
CA ALA A 44 19.57 -1.82 8.79
C ALA A 44 18.45 -1.37 9.76
N TYR A 45 17.19 -1.55 9.40
CA TYR A 45 16.04 -1.08 10.18
C TYR A 45 15.48 -2.17 11.07
N THR A 46 15.11 -1.78 12.29
CA THR A 46 14.47 -2.65 13.28
C THR A 46 13.14 -2.04 13.71
N PHE A 47 12.11 -2.87 13.79
CA PHE A 47 10.77 -2.50 14.21
C PHE A 47 10.31 -3.39 15.37
N ASP A 48 9.56 -2.84 16.30
CA ASP A 48 9.12 -3.54 17.52
C ASP A 48 7.98 -4.52 17.24
N ILE A 49 7.15 -4.23 16.23
CA ILE A 49 6.02 -5.08 15.81
C ILE A 49 6.10 -5.43 14.33
N PRO A 50 5.82 -6.68 13.92
CA PRO A 50 5.95 -7.14 12.54
C PRO A 50 4.72 -6.76 11.69
N LEU A 51 4.39 -5.47 11.66
CA LEU A 51 3.24 -4.93 10.92
C LEU A 51 3.70 -3.87 9.94
N ILE A 52 3.24 -4.01 8.70
CA ILE A 52 3.39 -3.00 7.64
C ILE A 52 1.98 -2.57 7.20
N ALA A 53 1.66 -1.30 7.38
CA ALA A 53 0.43 -0.73 6.84
C ALA A 53 0.57 -0.47 5.33
N ARG A 54 -0.45 -0.88 4.57
CA ARG A 54 -0.47 -0.74 3.11
C ARG A 54 -0.55 0.73 2.68
N PRO A 55 0.09 1.08 1.55
CA PRO A 55 0.06 2.43 0.98
C PRO A 55 -1.27 2.68 0.26
N THR A 56 -2.34 2.92 1.01
CA THR A 56 -3.65 3.29 0.45
C THR A 56 -4.07 4.66 0.98
N ASP A 57 -4.67 5.49 0.13
CA ASP A 57 -5.08 6.84 0.49
C ASP A 57 -6.02 6.89 1.71
N ALA A 58 -6.87 5.88 1.85
CA ALA A 58 -7.81 5.80 2.96
C ALA A 58 -7.16 5.46 4.32
N LEU A 59 -5.97 4.88 4.32
CA LEU A 59 -5.28 4.43 5.53
C LEU A 59 -4.02 5.24 5.81
N ALA A 60 -3.15 5.37 4.81
CA ALA A 60 -1.80 5.88 4.98
C ALA A 60 -1.74 7.41 4.85
N SER A 61 -2.44 8.14 5.72
CA SER A 61 -2.20 9.56 5.89
C SER A 61 -0.84 9.81 6.54
N PRO A 62 -0.22 10.99 6.37
CA PRO A 62 1.02 11.34 7.07
C PRO A 62 0.92 11.15 8.59
N GLU A 63 -0.22 11.54 9.19
CA GLU A 63 -0.48 11.39 10.62
C GLU A 63 -0.56 9.93 11.05
N PHE A 64 -1.22 9.09 10.25
CA PHE A 64 -1.29 7.65 10.51
C PHE A 64 0.09 7.01 10.40
N VAL A 65 0.90 7.38 9.38
CA VAL A 65 2.26 6.87 9.21
C VAL A 65 3.13 7.23 10.41
N ILE A 66 3.02 8.46 10.90
CA ILE A 66 3.73 8.93 12.11
C ILE A 66 3.31 8.13 13.33
N GLU A 67 2.00 7.94 13.54
CA GLU A 67 1.51 7.22 14.70
C GLU A 67 1.89 5.75 14.65
N MET A 68 1.79 5.10 13.48
CA MET A 68 2.21 3.71 13.29
C MET A 68 3.71 3.52 13.59
N GLY A 69 4.55 4.47 13.16
CA GLY A 69 5.98 4.47 13.48
C GLY A 69 6.25 4.63 14.97
N LYS A 70 5.54 5.51 15.67
CA LYS A 70 5.65 5.67 17.14
C LYS A 70 5.23 4.42 17.91
N GLN A 71 4.32 3.62 17.35
CA GLN A 71 3.90 2.34 17.93
C GLN A 71 4.86 1.19 17.59
N GLY A 72 5.98 1.48 16.92
CA GLY A 72 7.02 0.49 16.60
C GLY A 72 6.75 -0.34 15.34
N GLY A 73 5.74 0.02 14.55
CA GLY A 73 5.45 -0.59 13.25
C GLY A 73 5.97 0.24 12.08
N LEU A 74 5.64 -0.18 10.87
CA LEU A 74 5.96 0.53 9.64
C LEU A 74 4.67 0.86 8.88
N ALA A 75 4.56 2.07 8.36
CA ALA A 75 3.52 2.41 7.40
C ALA A 75 4.15 3.02 6.15
N VAL A 76 3.55 2.74 5.01
CA VAL A 76 4.05 3.17 3.70
C VAL A 76 3.08 4.18 3.11
N ILE A 77 3.57 5.38 2.78
CA ILE A 77 2.77 6.37 2.05
C ILE A 77 2.86 6.14 0.54
N ASP A 78 1.76 6.38 -0.18
CA ASP A 78 1.75 6.29 -1.64
C ASP A 78 2.17 7.60 -2.28
N ALA A 79 3.28 7.61 -3.01
CA ALA A 79 3.75 8.79 -3.74
C ALA A 79 2.82 9.20 -4.88
N GLU A 80 2.01 8.27 -5.39
CA GLU A 80 1.10 8.49 -6.52
C GLU A 80 -0.36 8.70 -6.07
N GLY A 81 -0.60 8.64 -4.76
CA GLY A 81 -1.89 8.76 -4.14
C GLY A 81 -2.42 10.20 -4.06
N LEU A 82 -3.56 10.35 -3.40
CA LEU A 82 -4.25 11.64 -3.27
C LEU A 82 -3.51 12.63 -2.35
N TRP A 83 -2.67 12.16 -1.45
CA TRP A 83 -1.93 12.98 -0.50
C TRP A 83 -0.91 13.92 -1.16
N GLY A 84 -0.39 13.55 -2.32
CA GLY A 84 0.47 14.39 -3.15
C GLY A 84 -0.27 15.16 -4.24
N ARG A 85 -1.62 15.05 -4.33
CA ARG A 85 -2.43 15.70 -5.37
C ARG A 85 -3.35 16.79 -4.82
N HIS A 86 -3.73 16.69 -3.55
CA HIS A 86 -4.68 17.59 -2.92
C HIS A 86 -4.12 18.14 -1.61
N ALA A 87 -4.05 19.46 -1.52
CA ALA A 87 -3.58 20.14 -0.31
C ALA A 87 -4.53 19.90 0.87
N SER A 88 -5.86 19.90 0.61
CA SER A 88 -6.89 19.51 1.56
C SER A 88 -7.45 18.13 1.18
N PHE A 89 -7.03 17.10 1.91
CA PHE A 89 -7.56 15.75 1.74
C PHE A 89 -9.01 15.65 2.20
N GLU A 90 -9.38 16.40 3.24
CA GLU A 90 -10.74 16.45 3.77
C GLU A 90 -11.74 16.93 2.70
N ASP A 91 -11.40 17.97 1.95
CA ASP A 91 -12.26 18.50 0.90
C ASP A 91 -12.40 17.48 -0.25
N ALA A 92 -11.30 16.81 -0.61
CA ALA A 92 -11.32 15.74 -1.61
C ALA A 92 -12.23 14.56 -1.17
N VAL A 93 -12.15 14.14 0.09
CA VAL A 93 -13.01 13.09 0.65
C VAL A 93 -14.46 13.53 0.68
N GLN A 94 -14.76 14.80 1.02
CA GLN A 94 -16.12 15.31 1.03
C GLN A 94 -16.81 15.21 -0.35
N GLU A 95 -16.08 15.41 -1.44
CA GLU A 95 -16.62 15.21 -2.79
C GLU A 95 -17.12 13.77 -2.99
N VAL A 96 -16.34 12.78 -2.55
CA VAL A 96 -16.72 11.35 -2.65
C VAL A 96 -17.89 11.02 -1.72
N LEU A 97 -17.89 11.58 -0.51
CA LEU A 97 -18.96 11.38 0.46
C LEU A 97 -20.28 11.97 -0.03
N GLN A 98 -20.26 13.16 -0.64
CA GLN A 98 -21.45 13.78 -1.22
C GLN A 98 -22.00 12.95 -2.40
N ALA A 99 -21.13 12.42 -3.26
CA ALA A 99 -21.52 11.48 -4.31
C ALA A 99 -22.08 10.16 -3.72
N SER A 100 -21.87 9.93 -2.44
CA SER A 100 -22.24 8.73 -1.70
C SER A 100 -23.44 8.94 -0.78
N ALA A 101 -24.01 10.14 -0.72
CA ALA A 101 -25.04 10.49 0.27
C ALA A 101 -26.13 9.39 0.36
N PRO A 102 -26.50 8.96 1.58
CA PRO A 102 -27.55 7.97 1.76
C PRO A 102 -28.85 8.47 1.14
N SER A 103 -29.68 7.54 0.67
CA SER A 103 -31.07 7.85 0.37
C SER A 103 -31.73 8.36 1.66
N ALA A 104 -32.76 9.20 1.53
CA ALA A 104 -33.49 9.69 2.69
C ALA A 104 -33.87 8.52 3.61
N GLU A 105 -33.81 8.76 4.93
CA GLU A 105 -34.15 7.74 5.93
C GLU A 105 -35.50 7.08 5.61
N GLY A 106 -35.50 5.75 5.54
CA GLY A 106 -36.71 4.95 5.25
C GLY A 106 -36.96 4.63 3.79
N GLN A 107 -36.13 5.06 2.85
CA GLN A 107 -36.27 4.71 1.45
C GLN A 107 -35.45 3.45 1.12
N GLU A 108 -36.12 2.34 0.76
CA GLU A 108 -35.43 1.15 0.24
C GLU A 108 -34.69 1.48 -1.06
N MET A 109 -33.42 1.18 -1.09
CA MET A 109 -32.56 1.43 -2.25
C MET A 109 -32.83 0.36 -3.31
N THR A 110 -33.26 0.78 -4.49
CA THR A 110 -33.42 -0.14 -5.61
C THR A 110 -32.05 -0.53 -6.17
N PRO A 111 -31.94 -1.69 -6.87
CA PRO A 111 -30.69 -2.05 -7.56
C PRO A 111 -30.20 -0.98 -8.54
N ALA A 112 -31.12 -0.25 -9.20
CA ALA A 112 -30.78 0.84 -10.10
C ALA A 112 -30.17 2.04 -9.36
N ASP A 113 -30.70 2.40 -8.19
CA ASP A 113 -30.15 3.46 -7.34
C ASP A 113 -28.75 3.10 -6.85
N PHE A 114 -28.55 1.83 -6.48
CA PHE A 114 -27.22 1.34 -6.08
C PHE A 114 -26.19 1.51 -7.19
N VAL A 115 -26.51 1.08 -8.43
CA VAL A 115 -25.63 1.22 -9.59
C VAL A 115 -25.34 2.70 -9.88
N THR A 116 -26.35 3.56 -9.86
CA THR A 116 -26.22 5.01 -10.10
C THR A 116 -25.27 5.65 -9.08
N LYS A 117 -25.46 5.35 -7.80
CA LYS A 117 -24.59 5.86 -6.73
C LYS A 117 -23.18 5.30 -6.81
N ALA A 118 -23.01 4.02 -7.09
CA ALA A 118 -21.69 3.41 -7.27
C ALA A 118 -20.93 4.06 -8.44
N THR A 119 -21.63 4.32 -9.55
CA THR A 119 -21.05 5.01 -10.72
C THR A 119 -20.62 6.44 -10.38
N ALA A 120 -21.45 7.18 -9.64
CA ALA A 120 -21.13 8.54 -9.20
C ALA A 120 -19.88 8.57 -8.28
N ARG A 121 -19.76 7.62 -7.36
CA ARG A 121 -18.58 7.47 -6.49
C ARG A 121 -17.32 7.18 -7.29
N ILE A 122 -17.40 6.24 -8.23
CA ILE A 122 -16.27 5.89 -9.10
C ILE A 122 -15.85 7.11 -9.91
N ALA A 123 -16.80 7.85 -10.49
CA ALA A 123 -16.50 9.06 -11.24
C ALA A 123 -15.85 10.16 -10.36
N ALA A 124 -16.28 10.32 -9.11
CA ALA A 124 -15.66 11.25 -8.19
C ALA A 124 -14.21 10.84 -7.88
N LEU A 125 -13.96 9.57 -7.54
CA LEU A 125 -12.61 9.05 -7.31
C LEU A 125 -11.71 9.19 -8.53
N GLN A 126 -12.23 8.93 -9.73
CA GLN A 126 -11.48 9.11 -10.97
C GLN A 126 -11.07 10.56 -11.19
N ARG A 127 -11.94 11.53 -10.91
CA ARG A 127 -11.59 12.96 -10.99
C ARG A 127 -10.49 13.34 -10.02
N LEU A 128 -10.58 12.86 -8.76
CA LEU A 128 -9.56 13.13 -7.75
C LEU A 128 -8.19 12.58 -8.14
N HIS A 129 -8.17 11.35 -8.66
CA HIS A 129 -6.92 10.74 -9.14
C HIS A 129 -6.42 11.29 -10.49
N ALA A 130 -7.27 11.99 -11.26
CA ALA A 130 -6.87 12.65 -12.50
C ALA A 130 -6.15 13.99 -12.28
N ALA A 131 -6.19 14.57 -11.07
CA ALA A 131 -5.40 15.73 -10.73
C ALA A 131 -3.91 15.45 -10.90
N GLU A 132 -3.14 16.43 -11.34
CA GLU A 132 -1.69 16.29 -11.47
C GLU A 132 -1.04 16.10 -10.10
N LEU A 133 0.04 15.32 -10.09
CA LEU A 133 0.84 15.13 -8.88
C LEU A 133 1.68 16.39 -8.63
N ASP A 134 1.47 17.00 -7.47
CA ASP A 134 2.29 18.10 -6.96
C ASP A 134 3.49 17.53 -6.18
N THR A 135 4.66 17.59 -6.79
CA THR A 135 5.89 17.04 -6.21
C THR A 135 6.39 17.84 -5.00
N ASP A 136 6.03 19.11 -4.90
CA ASP A 136 6.38 19.94 -3.75
C ASP A 136 5.49 19.57 -2.55
N LEU A 137 4.19 19.44 -2.76
CA LEU A 137 3.26 18.95 -1.76
C LEU A 137 3.63 17.55 -1.29
N LEU A 138 3.95 16.63 -2.20
CA LEU A 138 4.43 15.28 -1.87
C LEU A 138 5.68 15.35 -0.98
N SER A 139 6.63 16.21 -1.34
CA SER A 139 7.86 16.40 -0.58
C SER A 139 7.58 16.96 0.82
N GLU A 140 6.63 17.87 0.97
CA GLU A 140 6.17 18.38 2.27
C GLU A 140 5.56 17.27 3.14
N ARG A 141 4.72 16.40 2.57
CA ARG A 141 4.11 15.26 3.29
C ARG A 141 5.19 14.28 3.77
N ILE A 142 6.18 13.99 2.93
CA ILE A 142 7.33 13.14 3.30
C ILE A 142 8.17 13.81 4.39
N ALA A 143 8.44 15.11 4.27
CA ALA A 143 9.18 15.86 5.27
C ALA A 143 8.44 15.88 6.62
N GLN A 144 7.11 16.01 6.64
CA GLN A 144 6.29 15.92 7.84
C GLN A 144 6.51 14.60 8.60
N ILE A 145 6.57 13.48 7.88
CA ILE A 145 6.82 12.15 8.46
C ILE A 145 8.25 12.07 8.99
N ARG A 146 9.24 12.49 8.18
CA ARG A 146 10.65 12.50 8.56
C ARG A 146 10.90 13.33 9.83
N ASP A 147 10.33 14.51 9.90
CA ASP A 147 10.55 15.47 10.99
C ASP A 147 9.90 14.98 12.31
N ALA A 148 8.96 14.05 12.23
CA ALA A 148 8.42 13.34 13.38
C ALA A 148 9.36 12.24 13.93
N GLY A 149 10.48 11.96 13.26
CA GLY A 149 11.51 11.02 13.71
C GLY A 149 11.14 9.53 13.57
N VAL A 150 10.24 9.20 12.65
CA VAL A 150 9.87 7.81 12.31
C VAL A 150 10.43 7.43 10.95
N THR A 151 10.63 6.14 10.71
CA THR A 151 11.13 5.63 9.43
C THR A 151 10.18 5.97 8.28
N VAL A 152 10.72 6.63 7.28
CA VAL A 152 9.95 7.08 6.11
C VAL A 152 9.98 6.04 5.01
N ALA A 153 8.83 5.39 4.80
CA ALA A 153 8.64 4.42 3.73
C ALA A 153 7.67 4.97 2.68
N VAL A 154 8.07 4.92 1.41
CA VAL A 154 7.31 5.47 0.29
C VAL A 154 7.11 4.40 -0.78
N ARG A 155 5.90 4.27 -1.27
CA ARG A 155 5.57 3.40 -2.40
C ARG A 155 5.55 4.19 -3.70
N VAL A 156 6.13 3.61 -4.75
CA VAL A 156 6.01 4.07 -6.14
C VAL A 156 5.64 2.90 -7.05
N SER A 157 4.98 3.16 -8.16
CA SER A 157 4.75 2.14 -9.18
C SER A 157 6.03 1.89 -9.99
N PRO A 158 6.19 0.71 -10.61
CA PRO A 158 7.31 0.43 -11.50
C PRO A 158 7.38 1.41 -12.69
N GLN A 159 6.23 1.92 -13.14
CA GLN A 159 6.11 2.85 -14.26
C GLN A 159 6.74 4.20 -13.94
N HIS A 160 6.49 4.72 -12.74
CA HIS A 160 6.96 6.05 -12.32
C HIS A 160 8.18 6.01 -11.40
N ALA A 161 8.72 4.81 -11.11
CA ALA A 161 9.84 4.67 -10.19
C ALA A 161 11.08 5.50 -10.60
N ARG A 162 11.38 5.59 -11.90
CA ARG A 162 12.54 6.38 -12.38
C ARG A 162 12.38 7.88 -12.14
N GLU A 163 11.16 8.37 -12.27
CA GLU A 163 10.83 9.78 -12.11
C GLU A 163 10.70 10.18 -10.66
N LEU A 164 9.94 9.39 -9.88
CA LEU A 164 9.59 9.74 -8.50
C LEU A 164 10.66 9.35 -7.48
N ALA A 165 11.43 8.29 -7.70
CA ALA A 165 12.43 7.86 -6.71
C ALA A 165 13.43 8.97 -6.34
N PRO A 166 14.02 9.74 -7.27
CA PRO A 166 14.92 10.85 -6.90
C PRO A 166 14.23 11.91 -6.04
N ILE A 167 12.95 12.20 -6.31
CA ILE A 167 12.16 13.21 -5.61
C ILE A 167 11.91 12.76 -4.17
N VAL A 168 11.38 11.56 -3.99
CA VAL A 168 11.02 11.05 -2.66
C VAL A 168 12.25 10.78 -1.79
N ILE A 169 13.37 10.33 -2.39
CA ILE A 169 14.65 10.16 -1.68
C ILE A 169 15.17 11.51 -1.21
N LYS A 170 15.14 12.53 -2.07
CA LYS A 170 15.54 13.90 -1.70
C LYS A 170 14.67 14.48 -0.59
N ALA A 171 13.38 14.16 -0.57
CA ALA A 171 12.45 14.57 0.49
C ALA A 171 12.72 13.88 1.83
N GLY A 172 13.41 12.73 1.84
CA GLY A 172 13.81 12.01 3.04
C GLY A 172 13.26 10.58 3.14
N ALA A 173 12.80 9.98 2.04
CA ALA A 173 12.42 8.58 2.05
C ALA A 173 13.64 7.68 2.32
N GLU A 174 13.52 6.78 3.29
CA GLU A 174 14.53 5.82 3.72
C GLU A 174 14.30 4.44 3.09
N LEU A 175 13.02 4.06 2.94
CA LEU A 175 12.61 2.81 2.32
C LEU A 175 11.75 3.10 1.08
N LEU A 176 12.12 2.52 -0.05
CA LEU A 176 11.38 2.64 -1.30
C LEU A 176 10.73 1.31 -1.65
N PHE A 177 9.39 1.30 -1.70
CA PHE A 177 8.60 0.15 -2.11
C PHE A 177 8.21 0.30 -3.58
N ILE A 178 8.79 -0.50 -4.46
CA ILE A 178 8.36 -0.56 -5.87
C ILE A 178 7.30 -1.64 -6.00
N GLN A 179 6.03 -1.21 -6.09
CA GLN A 179 4.90 -2.12 -6.11
C GLN A 179 3.96 -1.78 -7.25
N GLY A 180 3.79 -2.75 -8.17
CA GLY A 180 2.78 -2.71 -9.23
C GLY A 180 1.53 -3.50 -8.88
N SER A 181 0.46 -3.25 -9.65
CA SER A 181 -0.70 -4.16 -9.68
C SER A 181 -0.26 -5.50 -10.27
N THR A 182 -0.87 -6.57 -9.81
CA THR A 182 -0.65 -7.90 -10.39
C THR A 182 -0.95 -7.87 -11.87
N VAL A 183 0.05 -8.16 -12.69
CA VAL A 183 -0.11 -8.29 -14.13
C VAL A 183 -0.89 -9.59 -14.38
N SER A 184 -1.89 -9.56 -15.25
CA SER A 184 -2.60 -10.78 -15.62
C SER A 184 -1.63 -11.80 -16.24
N ALA A 185 -1.90 -13.10 -16.06
CA ALA A 185 -1.09 -14.16 -16.66
C ALA A 185 -0.93 -13.99 -18.19
N CYS A 186 -1.92 -13.39 -18.86
CA CYS A 186 -1.90 -13.05 -20.27
C CYS A 186 -0.76 -12.08 -20.64
N LEU A 187 -0.46 -11.10 -19.81
CA LEU A 187 0.62 -10.14 -20.04
C LEU A 187 2.01 -10.74 -19.74
N LEU A 188 2.08 -11.73 -18.87
CA LEU A 188 3.33 -12.47 -18.62
C LEU A 188 3.76 -13.32 -19.84
N TYR A 189 2.80 -13.80 -20.63
CA TYR A 189 3.09 -14.59 -21.84
C TYR A 189 3.32 -13.73 -23.09
N THR A 190 2.89 -12.48 -23.11
CA THR A 190 3.01 -11.59 -24.28
C THR A 190 4.18 -10.61 -24.17
N SER A 191 4.77 -10.42 -23.01
CA SER A 191 5.98 -9.63 -22.87
C SER A 191 7.20 -10.49 -23.21
N PRO A 192 8.05 -10.07 -24.17
CA PRO A 192 9.30 -10.75 -24.41
C PRO A 192 10.12 -10.77 -23.13
N SER A 193 10.59 -11.96 -22.76
CA SER A 193 11.50 -12.09 -21.63
C SER A 193 12.79 -11.30 -21.93
N PRO A 194 13.39 -10.60 -20.95
CA PRO A 194 14.70 -9.99 -21.15
C PRO A 194 15.82 -10.97 -21.53
N ARG A 195 15.51 -12.28 -21.58
CA ARG A 195 16.41 -13.36 -22.02
C ARG A 195 16.25 -13.73 -23.48
N ASP A 196 15.25 -13.18 -24.16
CA ASP A 196 14.97 -13.46 -25.58
C ASP A 196 15.49 -12.34 -26.51
N SER A 197 16.31 -11.44 -25.98
CA SER A 197 17.03 -10.37 -26.68
C SER A 197 18.54 -10.60 -26.64
#